data_9bbac5c79007dcf271c19c6d75d65bec
#
_entry.id   9bbac5c79007dcf271c19c6d75d65bec
#
_cell.length_a   1.000
_cell.length_b   1.000
_cell.length_c   1.000
_cell.angle_alpha   90.00
_cell.angle_beta   90.00
_cell.angle_gamma   90.00
#
_symmetry.space_group_name_H-M   'P 1'
#
loop_
_entity.id
_entity.type
_entity.pdbx_description
1 polymer ?
#
loop_
_entity_poly.entity_id
_entity_poly.type
_entity_poly.pdbx_seq_one_letter_code
_entity_poly.pdbx_strand_id
1 'polypeptide(L)'
;MRIMAKSIVGAAAVILALALPAAAADFEVHMLNKGAEGAMVFEPAFVKVAPGDTVTFIPTDKGHNVETIKGMIPEGAEAFKSKMNENYKVTFDKPGAYGVKCTPHVGMGMVGVVVVGDSPANLDTIKTGKLPKKARERMDAAIAGLGL
;
A
#
# COMPACT_ATOMS: atom_id res chain seq x y z
N MET A 1 15.23 -74.97 -7.78
CA MET A 1 15.02 -73.97 -6.73
C MET A 1 14.61 -72.68 -7.42
N ARG A 2 13.29 -72.37 -7.41
CA ARG A 2 12.73 -71.18 -8.11
C ARG A 2 12.60 -70.03 -7.07
N ILE A 3 13.33 -68.96 -7.31
CA ILE A 3 13.26 -67.77 -6.52
C ILE A 3 12.16 -66.88 -7.11
N MET A 4 11.05 -66.71 -6.36
CA MET A 4 9.96 -65.80 -6.70
C MET A 4 10.36 -64.40 -6.27
N ALA A 5 10.59 -63.52 -7.22
CA ALA A 5 10.74 -62.07 -6.98
C ALA A 5 9.36 -61.46 -6.75
N LYS A 6 9.11 -60.94 -5.53
CA LYS A 6 7.92 -60.14 -5.21
C LYS A 6 8.18 -58.69 -5.65
N SER A 7 7.47 -58.23 -6.69
CA SER A 7 7.44 -56.82 -7.08
C SER A 7 6.59 -56.05 -6.08
N ILE A 8 7.20 -55.11 -5.38
CA ILE A 8 6.52 -54.12 -4.55
C ILE A 8 6.15 -52.94 -5.44
N VAL A 9 4.87 -52.80 -5.78
CA VAL A 9 4.34 -51.62 -6.46
C VAL A 9 4.13 -50.55 -5.41
N GLY A 10 5.03 -49.59 -5.34
CA GLY A 10 4.87 -48.43 -4.46
C GLY A 10 3.87 -47.43 -5.10
N ALA A 11 2.71 -47.29 -4.48
CA ALA A 11 1.76 -46.23 -4.85
C ALA A 11 2.29 -44.87 -4.33
N ALA A 12 2.76 -44.01 -5.25
CA ALA A 12 3.09 -42.66 -4.94
C ALA A 12 1.78 -41.86 -4.80
N ALA A 13 1.43 -41.44 -3.59
CA ALA A 13 0.32 -40.55 -3.34
C ALA A 13 0.75 -39.16 -3.73
N VAL A 14 0.21 -38.63 -4.85
CA VAL A 14 0.36 -37.25 -5.23
C VAL A 14 -0.57 -36.40 -4.36
N ILE A 15 -0.02 -35.72 -3.38
CA ILE A 15 -0.76 -34.73 -2.58
C ILE A 15 -0.91 -33.47 -3.42
N LEU A 16 -2.07 -33.29 -4.02
CA LEU A 16 -2.46 -32.05 -4.70
C LEU A 16 -2.78 -31.02 -3.62
N ALA A 17 -1.80 -30.17 -3.29
CA ALA A 17 -2.02 -29.04 -2.40
C ALA A 17 -2.96 -28.05 -3.10
N LEU A 18 -4.21 -28.02 -2.68
CA LEU A 18 -5.17 -26.98 -3.08
C LEU A 18 -4.72 -25.67 -2.43
N ALA A 19 -4.06 -24.82 -3.21
CA ALA A 19 -3.80 -23.44 -2.81
C ALA A 19 -5.14 -22.71 -2.76
N LEU A 20 -5.64 -22.44 -1.56
CA LEU A 20 -6.79 -21.57 -1.37
C LEU A 20 -6.38 -20.16 -1.81
N PRO A 21 -7.22 -19.46 -2.60
CA PRO A 21 -6.94 -18.08 -2.93
C PRO A 21 -6.88 -17.26 -1.63
N ALA A 22 -5.78 -16.53 -1.42
CA ALA A 22 -5.67 -15.60 -0.31
C ALA A 22 -6.76 -14.54 -0.46
N ALA A 23 -7.60 -14.35 0.58
CA ALA A 23 -8.60 -13.30 0.59
C ALA A 23 -7.91 -11.93 0.58
N ALA A 24 -8.43 -10.97 -0.21
CA ALA A 24 -7.96 -9.60 -0.22
C ALA A 24 -8.11 -8.98 1.18
N ALA A 25 -7.05 -8.32 1.67
CA ALA A 25 -7.07 -7.60 2.94
C ALA A 25 -7.57 -6.17 2.75
N ASP A 26 -8.17 -5.60 3.78
CA ASP A 26 -8.55 -4.20 3.84
C ASP A 26 -7.75 -3.51 4.95
N PHE A 27 -7.03 -2.45 4.59
CA PHE A 27 -6.23 -1.64 5.50
C PHE A 27 -6.92 -0.31 5.73
N GLU A 28 -6.81 0.23 6.92
CA GLU A 28 -7.37 1.53 7.26
C GLU A 28 -6.24 2.56 7.43
N VAL A 29 -6.45 3.75 6.87
CA VAL A 29 -5.61 4.92 7.07
C VAL A 29 -6.50 6.06 7.57
N HIS A 30 -6.23 6.53 8.77
CA HIS A 30 -6.98 7.61 9.38
C HIS A 30 -6.44 8.98 8.98
N MET A 31 -7.31 9.92 8.70
CA MET A 31 -6.99 11.32 8.41
C MET A 31 -7.27 12.14 9.66
N LEU A 32 -6.22 12.68 10.28
CA LEU A 32 -6.24 13.28 11.60
C LEU A 32 -5.72 14.72 11.60
N ASN A 33 -6.35 15.56 12.43
CA ASN A 33 -5.80 16.88 12.75
C ASN A 33 -4.52 16.77 13.59
N LYS A 34 -4.44 15.74 14.44
CA LYS A 34 -3.26 15.43 15.24
C LYS A 34 -3.14 13.93 15.47
N GLY A 35 -2.00 13.39 15.14
CA GLY A 35 -1.62 11.99 15.39
C GLY A 35 -0.29 11.89 16.11
N ALA A 36 0.28 10.68 16.16
CA ALA A 36 1.55 10.40 16.81
C ALA A 36 2.72 11.22 16.22
N GLU A 37 2.71 11.43 14.89
CA GLU A 37 3.76 12.15 14.17
C GLU A 37 3.55 13.68 14.09
N GLY A 38 2.51 14.19 14.71
CA GLY A 38 2.24 15.63 14.78
C GLY A 38 0.89 16.04 14.19
N ALA A 39 0.81 17.30 13.75
CA ALA A 39 -0.41 17.88 13.19
C ALA A 39 -0.60 17.52 11.73
N MET A 40 -1.86 17.35 11.32
CA MET A 40 -2.28 17.09 9.93
C MET A 40 -1.55 15.89 9.34
N VAL A 41 -2.02 14.70 9.69
CA VAL A 41 -1.37 13.42 9.33
C VAL A 41 -2.34 12.39 8.76
N PHE A 42 -1.82 11.55 7.87
CA PHE A 42 -2.33 10.21 7.62
C PHE A 42 -1.71 9.27 8.66
N GLU A 43 -2.51 8.43 9.29
CA GLU A 43 -2.02 7.48 10.29
C GLU A 43 -2.61 6.08 10.02
N PRO A 44 -1.77 5.10 9.68
CA PRO A 44 -0.33 5.22 9.44
C PRO A 44 0.00 6.04 8.18
N ALA A 45 1.18 6.66 8.13
CA ALA A 45 1.64 7.44 6.98
C ALA A 45 2.18 6.56 5.85
N PHE A 46 2.36 5.28 6.09
CA PHE A 46 2.78 4.29 5.10
C PHE A 46 2.05 2.97 5.30
N VAL A 47 1.72 2.33 4.19
CA VAL A 47 1.06 1.02 4.16
C VAL A 47 1.70 0.18 3.06
N LYS A 48 1.98 -1.08 3.37
CA LYS A 48 2.40 -2.07 2.38
C LYS A 48 1.27 -3.07 2.18
N VAL A 49 0.84 -3.23 0.94
CA VAL A 49 -0.29 -4.09 0.57
C VAL A 49 0.09 -5.05 -0.56
N ALA A 50 -0.65 -6.12 -0.72
CA ALA A 50 -0.54 -7.00 -1.87
C ALA A 50 -1.46 -6.53 -3.01
N PRO A 51 -1.15 -6.85 -4.28
CA PRO A 51 -2.08 -6.60 -5.38
C PRO A 51 -3.46 -7.21 -5.10
N GLY A 52 -4.51 -6.42 -5.29
CA GLY A 52 -5.89 -6.81 -4.99
C GLY A 52 -6.39 -6.39 -3.61
N ASP A 53 -5.50 -5.98 -2.72
CA ASP A 53 -5.88 -5.44 -1.41
C ASP A 53 -6.51 -4.05 -1.53
N THR A 54 -7.23 -3.65 -0.50
CA THR A 54 -7.85 -2.34 -0.40
C THR A 54 -7.29 -1.52 0.74
N VAL A 55 -7.30 -0.20 0.57
CA VAL A 55 -7.03 0.77 1.63
C VAL A 55 -8.24 1.68 1.74
N THR A 56 -8.79 1.79 2.93
CA THR A 56 -9.88 2.73 3.24
C THR A 56 -9.29 3.92 3.97
N PHE A 57 -9.40 5.10 3.36
CA PHE A 57 -9.01 6.37 3.97
C PHE A 57 -10.21 6.93 4.74
N ILE A 58 -10.05 7.08 6.05
CA ILE A 58 -11.13 7.44 6.97
C ILE A 58 -10.89 8.84 7.51
N PRO A 59 -11.78 9.83 7.21
CA PRO A 59 -11.68 11.16 7.80
C PRO A 59 -12.18 11.13 9.25
N THR A 60 -11.35 10.66 10.16
CA THR A 60 -11.62 10.61 11.60
C THR A 60 -11.90 12.02 12.13
N ASP A 61 -11.08 12.98 11.70
CA ASP A 61 -11.36 14.40 11.86
C ASP A 61 -11.87 15.02 10.55
N LYS A 62 -12.68 16.07 10.63
CA LYS A 62 -13.18 16.79 9.46
C LYS A 62 -12.12 17.68 8.81
N GLY A 63 -12.29 17.97 7.54
CA GLY A 63 -11.44 18.89 6.78
C GLY A 63 -10.34 18.20 5.99
N HIS A 64 -10.48 16.91 5.73
CA HIS A 64 -9.50 16.10 5.01
C HIS A 64 -10.06 15.42 3.78
N ASN A 65 -9.17 15.19 2.83
CA ASN A 65 -9.37 14.34 1.67
C ASN A 65 -8.08 13.54 1.40
N VAL A 66 -8.13 12.66 0.42
CA VAL A 66 -6.95 11.96 -0.09
C VAL A 66 -6.92 12.05 -1.61
N GLU A 67 -5.78 12.40 -2.16
CA GLU A 67 -5.51 12.32 -3.60
C GLU A 67 -4.09 11.84 -3.87
N THR A 68 -3.91 11.20 -5.02
CA THR A 68 -2.58 10.85 -5.50
C THR A 68 -1.79 12.11 -5.87
N ILE A 69 -0.49 12.08 -5.60
CA ILE A 69 0.41 13.16 -5.99
C ILE A 69 0.85 12.93 -7.43
N LYS A 70 0.71 13.97 -8.27
CA LYS A 70 1.11 13.92 -9.68
C LYS A 70 2.58 13.53 -9.82
N GLY A 71 2.85 12.52 -10.66
CA GLY A 71 4.20 12.00 -10.89
C GLY A 71 4.67 11.00 -9.83
N MET A 72 3.85 10.68 -8.83
CA MET A 72 4.18 9.76 -7.74
C MET A 72 3.26 8.53 -7.70
N ILE A 73 2.87 8.03 -8.86
CA ILE A 73 2.13 6.78 -9.03
C ILE A 73 2.83 5.91 -10.06
N PRO A 74 2.63 4.58 -10.06
CA PRO A 74 3.20 3.70 -11.07
C PRO A 74 2.72 4.08 -12.47
N GLU A 75 3.56 3.85 -13.47
CA GLU A 75 3.18 4.03 -14.88
C GLU A 75 1.94 3.21 -15.22
N GLY A 76 0.96 3.85 -15.87
CA GLY A 76 -0.30 3.25 -16.24
C GLY A 76 -1.30 3.04 -15.11
N ALA A 77 -0.97 3.40 -13.87
CA ALA A 77 -1.94 3.44 -12.78
C ALA A 77 -2.87 4.65 -12.89
N GLU A 78 -4.08 4.51 -12.38
CA GLU A 78 -5.04 5.61 -12.35
C GLU A 78 -4.84 6.49 -11.13
N ALA A 79 -4.83 7.80 -11.35
CA ALA A 79 -4.88 8.78 -10.27
C ALA A 79 -6.27 8.79 -9.63
N PHE A 80 -6.32 9.05 -8.33
CA PHE A 80 -7.59 9.17 -7.61
C PHE A 80 -7.63 10.42 -6.71
N LYS A 81 -8.85 10.84 -6.42
CA LYS A 81 -9.12 11.95 -5.50
C LYS A 81 -10.47 11.76 -4.83
N SER A 82 -10.50 11.75 -3.51
CA SER A 82 -11.73 11.73 -2.74
C SER A 82 -12.37 13.13 -2.64
N LYS A 83 -13.64 13.15 -2.31
CA LYS A 83 -14.30 14.38 -1.79
C LYS A 83 -13.80 14.67 -0.37
N MET A 84 -14.04 15.88 0.08
CA MET A 84 -13.79 16.25 1.48
C MET A 84 -14.67 15.45 2.42
N ASN A 85 -14.10 14.97 3.52
CA ASN A 85 -14.80 14.23 4.57
C ASN A 85 -15.48 12.92 4.10
N GLU A 86 -14.97 12.32 3.03
CA GLU A 86 -15.46 11.08 2.48
C GLU A 86 -14.63 9.90 2.97
N ASN A 87 -15.29 8.83 3.45
CA ASN A 87 -14.66 7.52 3.57
C ASN A 87 -14.36 7.04 2.14
N TYR A 88 -13.09 6.87 1.83
CA TYR A 88 -12.66 6.59 0.47
C TYR A 88 -11.89 5.28 0.40
N LYS A 89 -12.47 4.29 -0.26
CA LYS A 89 -11.88 2.96 -0.42
C LYS A 89 -11.26 2.81 -1.81
N VAL A 90 -10.01 2.42 -1.85
CA VAL A 90 -9.25 2.18 -3.09
C VAL A 90 -8.80 0.73 -3.13
N THR A 91 -9.05 0.06 -4.26
CA THR A 91 -8.46 -1.24 -4.56
C THR A 91 -7.16 -1.03 -5.33
N PHE A 92 -6.08 -1.61 -4.82
CA PHE A 92 -4.75 -1.49 -5.42
C PHE A 92 -4.37 -2.78 -6.16
N ASP A 93 -4.56 -2.79 -7.47
CA ASP A 93 -4.20 -3.94 -8.30
C ASP A 93 -2.81 -3.83 -8.90
N LYS A 94 -2.39 -2.60 -9.25
CA LYS A 94 -1.14 -2.37 -9.94
C LYS A 94 0.03 -2.21 -8.98
N PRO A 95 1.08 -3.06 -9.09
CA PRO A 95 2.26 -2.95 -8.23
C PRO A 95 2.99 -1.61 -8.39
N GLY A 96 3.58 -1.15 -7.31
CA GLY A 96 4.38 0.05 -7.26
C GLY A 96 4.07 0.92 -6.05
N ALA A 97 4.67 2.10 -6.01
CA ALA A 97 4.51 3.07 -4.93
C ALA A 97 3.57 4.20 -5.35
N TYR A 98 2.66 4.55 -4.47
CA TYR A 98 1.66 5.61 -4.63
C TYR A 98 1.87 6.66 -3.54
N GLY A 99 2.32 7.85 -3.93
CA GLY A 99 2.33 9.00 -3.04
C GLY A 99 0.95 9.64 -2.97
N VAL A 100 0.48 9.91 -1.76
CA VAL A 100 -0.81 10.56 -1.53
C VAL A 100 -0.65 11.81 -0.66
N LYS A 101 -1.59 12.74 -0.82
CA LYS A 101 -1.65 13.98 -0.04
C LYS A 101 -3.08 14.31 0.35
N CYS A 102 -3.22 15.13 1.39
CA CYS A 102 -4.43 15.88 1.66
C CYS A 102 -4.33 17.24 0.98
N THR A 103 -5.26 17.59 0.12
CA THR A 103 -5.20 18.78 -0.71
C THR A 103 -4.96 20.07 0.09
N PRO A 104 -5.79 20.38 1.15
CA PRO A 104 -5.60 21.63 1.89
C PRO A 104 -4.39 21.61 2.85
N HIS A 105 -3.82 20.44 3.18
CA HIS A 105 -2.81 20.32 4.23
C HIS A 105 -1.45 19.79 3.76
N VAL A 106 -1.25 19.63 2.45
CA VAL A 106 0.06 19.17 1.92
C VAL A 106 1.20 20.10 2.32
N GLY A 107 0.95 21.41 2.38
CA GLY A 107 1.93 22.39 2.85
C GLY A 107 2.31 22.24 4.32
N MET A 108 1.44 21.63 5.13
CA MET A 108 1.69 21.28 6.52
C MET A 108 2.32 19.88 6.68
N GLY A 109 2.57 19.19 5.59
CA GLY A 109 3.20 17.87 5.58
C GLY A 109 2.23 16.69 5.59
N MET A 110 0.95 16.90 5.26
CA MET A 110 -0.03 15.82 5.23
C MET A 110 0.09 14.98 3.95
N VAL A 111 1.00 14.04 3.98
CA VAL A 111 1.32 13.09 2.91
C VAL A 111 1.45 11.68 3.45
N GLY A 112 1.35 10.71 2.56
CA GLY A 112 1.54 9.31 2.85
C GLY A 112 1.98 8.52 1.63
N VAL A 113 2.30 7.27 1.81
CA VAL A 113 2.71 6.36 0.74
C VAL A 113 2.07 4.98 0.91
N VAL A 114 1.52 4.47 -0.18
CA VAL A 114 1.05 3.09 -0.27
C VAL A 114 1.97 2.34 -1.22
N VAL A 115 2.55 1.24 -0.76
CA VAL A 115 3.37 0.35 -1.60
C VAL A 115 2.60 -0.91 -1.87
N VAL A 116 2.39 -1.21 -3.14
CA VAL A 116 1.75 -2.42 -3.62
C VAL A 116 2.81 -3.39 -4.10
N GLY A 117 2.92 -4.54 -3.43
CA GLY A 117 3.97 -5.53 -3.69
C GLY A 117 5.24 -5.29 -2.88
N ASP A 118 6.31 -6.04 -3.20
CA ASP A 118 7.53 -6.08 -2.39
C ASP A 118 8.64 -5.15 -2.89
N SER A 119 8.67 -4.85 -4.19
CA SER A 119 9.75 -4.10 -4.83
C SER A 119 9.17 -3.06 -5.79
N PRO A 120 8.76 -1.88 -5.28
CA PRO A 120 8.19 -0.84 -6.13
C PRO A 120 9.23 -0.28 -7.09
N ALA A 121 9.01 -0.47 -8.40
CA ALA A 121 9.94 -0.01 -9.44
C ALA A 121 10.03 1.51 -9.55
N ASN A 122 9.00 2.22 -9.11
CA ASN A 122 8.89 3.68 -9.20
C ASN A 122 9.21 4.42 -7.88
N LEU A 123 9.83 3.76 -6.90
CA LEU A 123 10.11 4.38 -5.59
C LEU A 123 10.93 5.67 -5.73
N ASP A 124 11.85 5.72 -6.69
CA ASP A 124 12.67 6.91 -6.95
C ASP A 124 11.83 8.14 -7.31
N THR A 125 10.70 7.97 -8.00
CA THR A 125 9.81 9.10 -8.33
C THR A 125 9.22 9.75 -7.08
N ILE A 126 8.98 8.96 -6.04
CA ILE A 126 8.50 9.47 -4.75
C ILE A 126 9.65 10.10 -3.96
N LYS A 127 10.84 9.49 -3.96
CA LYS A 127 12.02 10.01 -3.27
C LYS A 127 12.50 11.35 -3.82
N THR A 128 12.40 11.54 -5.14
CA THR A 128 12.94 12.73 -5.84
C THR A 128 11.88 13.73 -6.25
N GLY A 129 10.59 13.36 -6.18
CA GLY A 129 9.49 14.23 -6.58
C GLY A 129 9.43 15.49 -5.72
N LYS A 130 9.01 16.61 -6.36
CA LYS A 130 8.95 17.91 -5.70
C LYS A 130 7.77 17.97 -4.72
N LEU A 131 8.07 18.29 -3.48
CA LEU A 131 7.10 18.48 -2.39
C LEU A 131 7.46 19.73 -1.58
N PRO A 132 6.48 20.34 -0.88
CA PRO A 132 6.79 21.32 0.17
C PRO A 132 7.73 20.70 1.21
N LYS A 133 8.56 21.52 1.84
CA LYS A 133 9.63 21.06 2.74
C LYS A 133 9.16 20.05 3.78
N LYS A 134 8.10 20.36 4.52
CA LYS A 134 7.60 19.45 5.56
C LYS A 134 6.99 18.17 5.00
N ALA A 135 6.34 18.25 3.84
CA ALA A 135 5.85 17.08 3.13
C ALA A 135 7.00 16.18 2.65
N ARG A 136 8.10 16.76 2.18
CA ARG A 136 9.30 16.00 1.81
C ARG A 136 9.89 15.26 3.01
N GLU A 137 10.05 15.96 4.14
CA GLU A 137 10.56 15.36 5.37
C GLU A 137 9.69 14.18 5.84
N ARG A 138 8.37 14.34 5.82
CA ARG A 138 7.43 13.28 6.23
C ARG A 138 7.36 12.13 5.23
N MET A 139 7.43 12.42 3.93
CA MET A 139 7.47 11.38 2.91
C MET A 139 8.72 10.53 3.04
N ASP A 140 9.88 11.15 3.27
CA ASP A 140 11.14 10.42 3.47
C ASP A 140 11.08 9.53 4.72
N ALA A 141 10.48 10.04 5.80
CA ALA A 141 10.26 9.26 7.03
C ALA A 141 9.31 8.07 6.79
N ALA A 142 8.23 8.27 6.02
CA ALA A 142 7.30 7.21 5.67
C ALA A 142 7.97 6.11 4.83
N ILE A 143 8.78 6.49 3.85
CA ILE A 143 9.55 5.56 3.03
C ILE A 143 10.55 4.78 3.89
N ALA A 144 11.24 5.45 4.81
CA ALA A 144 12.16 4.79 5.74
C ALA A 144 11.43 3.77 6.62
N GLY A 145 10.20 4.07 7.05
CA GLY A 145 9.37 3.17 7.83
C GLY A 145 8.96 1.90 7.10
N LEU A 146 8.94 1.92 5.76
CA LEU A 146 8.65 0.74 4.94
C LEU A 146 9.81 -0.27 4.92
N GLY A 147 11.03 0.13 5.28
CA GLY A 147 12.21 -0.75 5.27
C GLY A 147 12.70 -1.11 3.86
N LEU A 148 12.44 -0.27 2.90
CA LEU A 148 12.82 -0.45 1.48
C LEU A 148 14.14 0.24 1.14
#